data_a3e5c92120c47d1b9c40d2f8f9461a40
#
_entry.id   a3e5c92120c47d1b9c40d2f8f9461a40
#
_cell.length_a   1.000
_cell.length_b   1.000
_cell.length_c   1.000
_cell.angle_alpha   90.00
_cell.angle_beta   90.00
_cell.angle_gamma   90.00
#
_symmetry.space_group_name_H-M   'P 1'
#
loop_
_entity.id
_entity.type
_entity.pdbx_description
1 polymer ?
#
loop_
_entity_poly.entity_id
_entity_poly.type
_entity_poly.pdbx_seq_one_letter_code
_entity_poly.pdbx_strand_id
1 'polypeptide(L)'
;DVRASIARLKVGSSLNALELLNISMLLECAAHIKGYYEYRADSIQPMIDTLDPVTLLNNAIKRCIISEDEISDDASANLRDIRRKKNLAADRIHTELNKILNSPSTRTYLQDYVITTRQGRFCLPVKAEYKSSMPGMVHDQSSTGSTLFIEPAAVVKLNNDIRELELKEQAEIEVILASLSEKAAEHTDMLLSDYEVLTHLDCI
;
A
#
# COMPACT_ATOMS: atom_id res chain seq x y z
N ASP A 1 13.79 -16.80 0.20
CA ASP A 1 15.00 -16.85 1.04
C ASP A 1 15.06 -15.60 1.92
N VAL A 2 14.89 -15.75 3.21
CA VAL A 2 14.86 -14.64 4.19
C VAL A 2 16.26 -14.20 4.66
N ARG A 3 17.33 -14.92 4.32
CA ARG A 3 18.70 -14.62 4.78
C ARG A 3 19.17 -13.22 4.37
N ALA A 4 18.87 -12.82 3.15
CA ALA A 4 19.22 -11.48 2.66
C ALA A 4 18.50 -10.40 3.44
N SER A 5 17.21 -10.61 3.77
CA SER A 5 16.43 -9.70 4.60
C SER A 5 16.96 -9.60 6.02
N ILE A 6 17.33 -10.74 6.64
CA ILE A 6 17.95 -10.77 7.97
C ILE A 6 19.30 -10.03 7.97
N ALA A 7 20.12 -10.21 6.93
CA ALA A 7 21.39 -9.49 6.80
C ALA A 7 21.19 -7.97 6.68
N ARG A 8 20.15 -7.53 5.97
CA ARG A 8 19.78 -6.11 5.87
C ARG A 8 19.30 -5.55 7.21
N LEU A 9 18.52 -6.32 7.97
CA LEU A 9 18.09 -5.92 9.33
C LEU A 9 19.29 -5.70 10.26
N LYS A 10 20.31 -6.59 10.20
CA LYS A 10 21.53 -6.48 11.04
C LYS A 10 22.32 -5.19 10.79
N VAL A 11 22.22 -4.60 9.61
CA VAL A 11 22.86 -3.30 9.29
C VAL A 11 21.89 -2.11 9.40
N GLY A 12 20.71 -2.32 9.98
CA GLY A 12 19.73 -1.25 10.24
C GLY A 12 18.93 -0.80 9.02
N SER A 13 18.88 -1.61 7.94
CA SER A 13 18.07 -1.28 6.76
C SER A 13 16.61 -1.65 6.97
N SER A 14 15.70 -0.80 6.51
CA SER A 14 14.28 -1.12 6.43
C SER A 14 14.00 -2.16 5.35
N LEU A 15 13.04 -3.04 5.61
CA LEU A 15 12.53 -4.03 4.69
C LEU A 15 11.26 -3.53 4.01
N ASN A 16 10.98 -4.02 2.81
CA ASN A 16 9.71 -3.80 2.14
C ASN A 16 8.62 -4.78 2.65
N ALA A 17 7.37 -4.60 2.17
CA ALA A 17 6.24 -5.42 2.59
C ALA A 17 6.44 -6.91 2.29
N LEU A 18 6.94 -7.26 1.09
CA LEU A 18 7.20 -8.64 0.69
C LEU A 18 8.26 -9.31 1.59
N GLU A 19 9.34 -8.61 1.91
CA GLU A 19 10.40 -9.13 2.79
C GLU A 19 9.87 -9.40 4.21
N LEU A 20 9.02 -8.51 4.75
CA LEU A 20 8.37 -8.70 6.05
C LEU A 20 7.36 -9.84 6.03
N LEU A 21 6.59 -10.00 4.95
CA LEU A 21 5.68 -11.13 4.77
C LEU A 21 6.46 -12.46 4.70
N ASN A 22 7.61 -12.50 4.07
CA ASN A 22 8.45 -13.69 4.05
C ASN A 22 8.97 -14.05 5.45
N ILE A 23 9.29 -13.06 6.29
CA ILE A 23 9.60 -13.27 7.72
C ILE A 23 8.38 -13.81 8.45
N SER A 24 7.20 -13.25 8.22
CA SER A 24 5.95 -13.75 8.80
C SER A 24 5.70 -15.22 8.44
N MET A 25 5.89 -15.61 7.17
CA MET A 25 5.77 -17.00 6.73
C MET A 25 6.77 -17.93 7.42
N LEU A 26 8.01 -17.51 7.62
CA LEU A 26 9.01 -18.26 8.38
C LEU A 26 8.52 -18.53 9.81
N LEU A 27 8.04 -17.49 10.51
CA LEU A 27 7.53 -17.58 11.88
C LEU A 27 6.28 -18.46 11.99
N GLU A 28 5.40 -18.42 10.98
CA GLU A 28 4.23 -19.32 10.92
C GLU A 28 4.64 -20.78 10.75
N CYS A 29 5.63 -21.03 9.87
CA CYS A 29 6.17 -22.37 9.69
C CYS A 29 6.76 -22.90 10.99
N ALA A 30 7.55 -22.08 11.70
CA ALA A 30 8.09 -22.43 13.01
C ALA A 30 6.99 -22.75 14.03
N ALA A 31 5.93 -21.93 14.08
CA ALA A 31 4.78 -22.14 14.95
C ALA A 31 4.04 -23.46 14.66
N HIS A 32 3.78 -23.74 13.37
CA HIS A 32 3.10 -24.97 12.93
C HIS A 32 3.90 -26.23 13.28
N ILE A 33 5.21 -26.24 12.99
CA ILE A 33 6.07 -27.39 13.29
C ILE A 33 6.14 -27.60 14.79
N LYS A 34 6.37 -26.56 15.57
CA LYS A 34 6.42 -26.65 17.03
C LYS A 34 5.13 -27.20 17.62
N GLY A 35 3.97 -26.73 17.15
CA GLY A 35 2.66 -27.22 17.60
C GLY A 35 2.36 -28.67 17.19
N TYR A 36 2.82 -29.09 15.99
CA TYR A 36 2.63 -30.46 15.52
C TYR A 36 3.43 -31.49 16.33
N TYR A 37 4.66 -31.11 16.77
CA TYR A 37 5.59 -32.01 17.45
C TYR A 37 5.53 -31.96 18.98
N GLU A 38 4.63 -31.21 19.57
CA GLU A 38 4.58 -30.88 21.00
C GLU A 38 4.67 -32.09 21.98
N TYR A 39 4.54 -33.33 21.50
CA TYR A 39 4.54 -34.55 22.34
C TYR A 39 5.25 -35.75 21.70
N ARG A 40 6.14 -35.57 20.74
CA ARG A 40 6.89 -36.69 20.11
C ARG A 40 8.33 -36.71 20.62
N ALA A 41 8.65 -37.72 21.46
CA ALA A 41 10.03 -37.94 21.89
C ALA A 41 10.81 -38.73 20.84
N ASP A 42 11.34 -38.05 19.83
CA ASP A 42 12.20 -38.59 18.77
C ASP A 42 13.54 -37.81 18.68
N SER A 43 14.41 -38.22 17.77
CA SER A 43 15.74 -37.63 17.59
C SER A 43 15.74 -36.18 17.07
N ILE A 44 14.63 -35.70 16.53
CA ILE A 44 14.47 -34.32 16.00
C ILE A 44 13.89 -33.35 17.03
N GLN A 45 13.28 -33.86 18.10
CA GLN A 45 12.67 -33.03 19.16
C GLN A 45 13.60 -31.90 19.66
N PRO A 46 14.89 -32.15 19.97
CA PRO A 46 15.78 -31.08 20.45
C PRO A 46 15.95 -29.92 19.45
N MET A 47 15.86 -30.19 18.15
CA MET A 47 15.92 -29.13 17.11
C MET A 47 14.62 -28.33 17.09
N ILE A 48 13.48 -28.99 17.16
CA ILE A 48 12.16 -28.34 17.15
C ILE A 48 11.97 -27.48 18.39
N ASP A 49 12.50 -27.90 19.53
CA ASP A 49 12.43 -27.14 20.79
C ASP A 49 13.16 -25.78 20.69
N THR A 50 14.14 -25.64 19.79
CA THR A 50 14.86 -24.37 19.57
C THR A 50 14.07 -23.37 18.73
N LEU A 51 13.05 -23.80 18.01
CA LEU A 51 12.22 -22.88 17.21
C LEU A 51 11.50 -21.85 18.11
N ASP A 52 11.54 -20.59 17.71
CA ASP A 52 10.79 -19.51 18.38
C ASP A 52 9.92 -18.75 17.38
N PRO A 53 8.61 -18.97 17.38
CA PRO A 53 7.70 -18.35 16.43
C PRO A 53 7.57 -16.82 16.58
N VAL A 54 8.23 -16.19 17.53
CA VAL A 54 8.19 -14.75 17.82
C VAL A 54 6.78 -14.17 17.58
N THR A 55 5.79 -14.74 18.25
CA THR A 55 4.36 -14.53 17.96
C THR A 55 3.96 -13.06 17.93
N LEU A 56 4.56 -12.23 18.78
CA LEU A 56 4.25 -10.79 18.82
C LEU A 56 4.68 -10.08 17.53
N LEU A 57 5.85 -10.43 17.00
CA LEU A 57 6.33 -9.89 15.73
C LEU A 57 5.45 -10.35 14.57
N ASN A 58 5.16 -11.65 14.50
CA ASN A 58 4.29 -12.21 13.47
C ASN A 58 2.92 -11.53 13.44
N ASN A 59 2.28 -11.39 14.59
CA ASN A 59 1.00 -10.71 14.72
C ASN A 59 1.07 -9.23 14.31
N ALA A 60 2.17 -8.54 14.65
CA ALA A 60 2.36 -7.16 14.24
C ALA A 60 2.48 -7.01 12.71
N ILE A 61 3.24 -7.90 12.06
CA ILE A 61 3.37 -7.90 10.59
C ILE A 61 2.01 -8.17 9.94
N LYS A 62 1.29 -9.22 10.35
CA LYS A 62 -0.02 -9.60 9.79
C LYS A 62 -1.11 -8.54 9.99
N ARG A 63 -1.08 -7.82 11.09
CA ARG A 63 -2.01 -6.72 11.33
C ARG A 63 -1.78 -5.56 10.37
N CYS A 64 -0.52 -5.30 10.02
CA CYS A 64 -0.14 -4.13 9.24
C CYS A 64 -0.10 -4.40 7.73
N ILE A 65 0.27 -5.61 7.30
CA ILE A 65 0.53 -5.94 5.90
C ILE A 65 -0.47 -7.00 5.44
N ILE A 66 -1.30 -6.65 4.44
CA ILE A 66 -2.29 -7.56 3.84
C ILE A 66 -1.64 -8.32 2.68
N SER A 67 -0.89 -7.62 1.83
CA SER A 67 -0.15 -8.18 0.69
C SER A 67 1.10 -7.35 0.41
N GLU A 68 1.90 -7.75 -0.59
CA GLU A 68 3.09 -7.00 -1.00
C GLU A 68 2.78 -5.57 -1.44
N ASP A 69 1.56 -5.33 -1.96
CA ASP A 69 1.10 -4.04 -2.49
C ASP A 69 0.11 -3.34 -1.55
N GLU A 70 -0.29 -3.97 -0.44
CA GLU A 70 -1.39 -3.47 0.38
C GLU A 70 -1.04 -3.45 1.88
N ILE A 71 -1.02 -2.24 2.44
CA ILE A 71 -0.89 -1.99 3.88
C ILE A 71 -2.29 -1.73 4.47
N SER A 72 -2.59 -2.40 5.58
CA SER A 72 -3.88 -2.31 6.27
C SER A 72 -4.13 -0.90 6.82
N ASP A 73 -5.39 -0.47 6.81
CA ASP A 73 -5.82 0.75 7.52
C ASP A 73 -5.60 0.65 9.04
N ASP A 74 -5.53 -0.58 9.57
CA ASP A 74 -5.26 -0.84 10.99
C ASP A 74 -3.78 -0.77 11.35
N ALA A 75 -2.90 -0.57 10.36
CA ALA A 75 -1.46 -0.42 10.60
C ALA A 75 -1.14 0.82 11.43
N SER A 76 -1.82 1.96 11.17
CA SER A 76 -1.72 3.15 12.02
C SER A 76 -2.99 4.00 11.97
N ALA A 77 -3.25 4.75 13.05
CA ALA A 77 -4.36 5.70 13.09
C ALA A 77 -4.15 6.85 12.09
N ASN A 78 -2.90 7.24 11.84
CA ASN A 78 -2.53 8.28 10.88
C ASN A 78 -2.82 7.84 9.44
N LEU A 79 -2.44 6.62 9.05
CA LEU A 79 -2.74 6.06 7.72
C LEU A 79 -4.25 6.03 7.45
N ARG A 80 -5.03 5.57 8.43
CA ARG A 80 -6.48 5.53 8.35
C ARG A 80 -7.08 6.93 8.16
N ASP A 81 -6.59 7.94 8.89
CA ASP A 81 -7.07 9.32 8.76
C ASP A 81 -6.71 9.94 7.41
N ILE A 82 -5.48 9.70 6.92
CA ILE A 82 -5.04 10.16 5.60
C ILE A 82 -5.94 9.57 4.49
N ARG A 83 -6.18 8.26 4.50
CA ARG A 83 -7.04 7.58 3.53
C ARG A 83 -8.48 8.07 3.59
N ARG A 84 -9.02 8.25 4.80
CA ARG A 84 -10.34 8.84 4.99
C ARG A 84 -10.45 10.24 4.38
N LYS A 85 -9.46 11.10 4.62
CA LYS A 85 -9.41 12.46 4.04
C LYS A 85 -9.30 12.42 2.51
N LYS A 86 -8.50 11.50 1.96
CA LYS A 86 -8.36 11.30 0.52
C LYS A 86 -9.70 10.91 -0.13
N ASN A 87 -10.42 9.95 0.46
CA ASN A 87 -11.73 9.54 -0.01
C ASN A 87 -12.76 10.68 0.05
N LEU A 88 -12.80 11.44 1.15
CA LEU A 88 -13.69 12.61 1.26
C LEU A 88 -13.36 13.69 0.22
N ALA A 89 -12.10 13.92 -0.11
CA ALA A 89 -11.71 14.87 -1.14
C ALA A 89 -12.14 14.37 -2.54
N ALA A 90 -11.98 13.07 -2.82
CA ALA A 90 -12.46 12.46 -4.07
C ALA A 90 -13.99 12.56 -4.21
N ASP A 91 -14.75 12.29 -3.16
CA ASP A 91 -16.22 12.42 -3.16
C ASP A 91 -16.66 13.87 -3.44
N ARG A 92 -15.94 14.85 -2.89
CA ARG A 92 -16.20 16.27 -3.16
C ARG A 92 -15.92 16.62 -4.62
N ILE A 93 -14.82 16.10 -5.19
CA ILE A 93 -14.51 16.30 -6.62
C ILE A 93 -15.64 15.72 -7.47
N HIS A 94 -16.07 14.49 -7.22
CA HIS A 94 -17.18 13.87 -7.94
C HIS A 94 -18.45 14.72 -7.84
N THR A 95 -18.75 15.26 -6.67
CA THR A 95 -19.89 16.15 -6.47
C THR A 95 -19.80 17.42 -7.33
N GLU A 96 -18.64 18.09 -7.33
CA GLU A 96 -18.45 19.32 -8.13
C GLU A 96 -18.45 19.03 -9.63
N LEU A 97 -17.79 17.96 -10.07
CA LEU A 97 -17.77 17.59 -11.49
C LEU A 97 -19.16 17.15 -11.98
N ASN A 98 -19.94 16.45 -11.17
CA ASN A 98 -21.31 16.08 -11.52
C ASN A 98 -22.22 17.31 -11.66
N LYS A 99 -22.02 18.39 -10.91
CA LYS A 99 -22.73 19.65 -11.12
C LYS A 99 -22.44 20.20 -12.52
N ILE A 100 -21.18 20.14 -12.96
CA ILE A 100 -20.78 20.59 -14.32
C ILE A 100 -21.40 19.69 -15.37
N LEU A 101 -21.30 18.36 -15.21
CA LEU A 101 -21.85 17.37 -16.15
C LEU A 101 -23.37 17.52 -16.34
N ASN A 102 -24.09 17.86 -15.29
CA ASN A 102 -25.55 17.96 -15.31
C ASN A 102 -26.06 19.37 -15.64
N SER A 103 -25.17 20.35 -15.79
CA SER A 103 -25.56 21.71 -16.14
C SER A 103 -25.89 21.82 -17.65
N PRO A 104 -27.09 22.31 -18.01
CA PRO A 104 -27.47 22.47 -19.43
C PRO A 104 -26.51 23.37 -20.21
N SER A 105 -25.92 24.39 -19.57
CA SER A 105 -25.01 25.34 -20.21
C SER A 105 -23.64 24.74 -20.56
N THR A 106 -23.17 23.75 -19.82
CA THR A 106 -21.86 23.13 -20.08
C THR A 106 -21.97 21.85 -20.87
N ARG A 107 -23.15 21.28 -21.00
CA ARG A 107 -23.41 20.00 -21.65
C ARG A 107 -22.95 19.98 -23.11
N THR A 108 -23.07 21.11 -23.85
CA THR A 108 -22.64 21.26 -25.24
C THR A 108 -21.12 21.22 -25.40
N TYR A 109 -20.37 21.57 -24.32
CA TYR A 109 -18.89 21.63 -24.35
C TYR A 109 -18.26 20.27 -24.20
N LEU A 110 -18.98 19.30 -23.58
CA LEU A 110 -18.46 18.00 -23.28
C LEU A 110 -18.47 17.06 -24.49
N GLN A 111 -17.38 16.32 -24.65
CA GLN A 111 -17.30 15.25 -25.65
C GLN A 111 -18.07 14.01 -25.15
N ASP A 112 -17.88 13.67 -23.87
CA ASP A 112 -18.55 12.58 -23.18
C ASP A 112 -18.97 13.04 -21.77
N TYR A 113 -20.02 12.42 -21.22
CA TYR A 113 -20.57 12.77 -19.90
C TYR A 113 -19.98 11.88 -18.81
N VAL A 114 -18.65 11.81 -18.74
CA VAL A 114 -17.92 10.95 -17.80
C VAL A 114 -16.83 11.75 -17.08
N ILE A 115 -16.57 11.38 -15.84
CA ILE A 115 -15.40 11.83 -15.09
C ILE A 115 -14.24 10.90 -15.44
N THR A 116 -13.10 11.46 -15.82
CA THR A 116 -11.89 10.69 -16.15
C THR A 116 -10.74 11.09 -15.27
N THR A 117 -9.71 10.24 -15.22
CA THR A 117 -8.44 10.59 -14.56
C THR A 117 -7.34 10.70 -15.62
N ARG A 118 -6.56 11.78 -15.57
CA ARG A 118 -5.38 11.98 -16.40
C ARG A 118 -4.25 12.50 -15.51
N GLN A 119 -3.09 11.85 -15.59
CA GLN A 119 -1.92 12.20 -14.78
C GLN A 119 -2.24 12.30 -13.27
N GLY A 120 -3.12 11.42 -12.75
CA GLY A 120 -3.55 11.42 -11.36
C GLY A 120 -4.54 12.55 -10.99
N ARG A 121 -5.12 13.26 -11.98
CA ARG A 121 -6.06 14.38 -11.77
C ARG A 121 -7.43 14.04 -12.33
N PHE A 122 -8.47 14.38 -11.62
CA PHE A 122 -9.84 14.25 -12.11
C PHE A 122 -10.13 15.33 -13.14
N CYS A 123 -10.55 14.90 -14.33
CA CYS A 123 -10.77 15.74 -15.51
C CYS A 123 -12.11 15.44 -16.18
N LEU A 124 -12.56 16.37 -17.02
CA LEU A 124 -13.68 16.19 -17.93
C LEU A 124 -13.20 16.21 -19.39
N PRO A 125 -13.74 15.33 -20.25
CA PRO A 125 -13.47 15.34 -21.68
C PRO A 125 -14.26 16.47 -22.36
N VAL A 126 -13.57 17.51 -22.80
CA VAL A 126 -14.13 18.72 -23.42
C VAL A 126 -13.76 18.77 -24.90
N LYS A 127 -14.70 19.10 -25.76
CA LYS A 127 -14.41 19.34 -27.19
C LYS A 127 -13.41 20.50 -27.34
N ALA A 128 -12.40 20.33 -28.17
CA ALA A 128 -11.30 21.31 -28.31
C ALA A 128 -11.76 22.72 -28.64
N GLU A 129 -12.83 22.84 -29.43
CA GLU A 129 -13.45 24.11 -29.81
C GLU A 129 -14.03 24.92 -28.63
N TYR A 130 -14.36 24.22 -27.51
CA TYR A 130 -14.91 24.85 -26.31
C TYR A 130 -13.87 25.04 -25.19
N LYS A 131 -12.56 24.90 -25.47
CA LYS A 131 -11.50 25.10 -24.49
C LYS A 131 -11.64 26.41 -23.70
N SER A 132 -11.94 27.50 -24.38
CA SER A 132 -12.11 28.83 -23.77
C SER A 132 -13.35 28.96 -22.90
N SER A 133 -14.35 28.09 -23.12
CA SER A 133 -15.61 28.09 -22.37
C SER A 133 -15.57 27.27 -21.08
N MET A 134 -14.54 26.44 -20.89
CA MET A 134 -14.31 25.64 -19.69
C MET A 134 -13.04 26.12 -18.97
N PRO A 135 -13.15 27.02 -17.97
CA PRO A 135 -11.99 27.45 -17.19
C PRO A 135 -11.34 26.28 -16.46
N GLY A 136 -10.04 26.08 -16.66
CA GLY A 136 -9.31 24.98 -16.04
C GLY A 136 -7.96 24.72 -16.71
N MET A 137 -7.35 23.60 -16.31
CA MET A 137 -6.04 23.17 -16.83
C MET A 137 -6.21 21.96 -17.75
N VAL A 138 -5.57 22.01 -18.93
CA VAL A 138 -5.50 20.87 -19.86
C VAL A 138 -4.38 19.95 -19.39
N HIS A 139 -4.69 18.68 -19.12
CA HIS A 139 -3.71 17.66 -18.69
C HIS A 139 -3.38 16.68 -19.81
N ASP A 140 -4.28 16.50 -20.78
CA ASP A 140 -4.10 15.55 -21.86
C ASP A 140 -5.01 15.91 -23.05
N GLN A 141 -4.77 15.27 -24.21
CA GLN A 141 -5.63 15.39 -25.38
C GLN A 141 -5.78 14.03 -26.08
N SER A 142 -6.88 13.86 -26.82
CA SER A 142 -7.05 12.69 -27.69
C SER A 142 -6.02 12.67 -28.82
N SER A 143 -5.77 11.49 -29.39
CA SER A 143 -4.81 11.31 -30.49
C SER A 143 -5.10 12.23 -31.72
N THR A 144 -6.38 12.55 -31.94
CA THR A 144 -6.82 13.48 -33.00
C THR A 144 -6.78 14.94 -32.56
N GLY A 145 -6.55 15.25 -31.30
CA GLY A 145 -6.63 16.60 -30.75
C GLY A 145 -8.04 17.18 -30.62
N SER A 146 -9.09 16.41 -30.96
CA SER A 146 -10.48 16.88 -30.94
C SER A 146 -11.08 16.94 -29.54
N THR A 147 -10.50 16.22 -28.57
CA THR A 147 -10.92 16.20 -27.18
C THR A 147 -9.77 16.60 -26.27
N LEU A 148 -10.03 17.51 -25.34
CA LEU A 148 -9.11 17.94 -24.31
C LEU A 148 -9.59 17.41 -22.96
N PHE A 149 -8.69 16.84 -22.17
CA PHE A 149 -8.99 16.43 -20.81
C PHE A 149 -8.66 17.59 -19.87
N ILE A 150 -9.70 18.30 -19.47
CA ILE A 150 -9.58 19.53 -18.69
C ILE A 150 -9.92 19.24 -17.23
N GLU A 151 -9.03 19.65 -16.33
CA GLU A 151 -9.30 19.79 -14.90
C GLU A 151 -10.01 21.12 -14.69
N PRO A 152 -11.32 21.15 -14.36
CA PRO A 152 -12.02 22.40 -14.13
C PRO A 152 -11.46 23.18 -12.96
N ALA A 153 -11.43 24.50 -13.06
CA ALA A 153 -10.91 25.38 -12.00
C ALA A 153 -11.54 25.13 -10.62
N ALA A 154 -12.82 24.72 -10.61
CA ALA A 154 -13.55 24.39 -9.39
C ALA A 154 -12.96 23.24 -8.55
N VAL A 155 -12.20 22.33 -9.19
CA VAL A 155 -11.65 21.13 -8.51
C VAL A 155 -10.13 21.14 -8.39
N VAL A 156 -9.42 22.14 -8.91
CA VAL A 156 -7.95 22.22 -8.86
C VAL A 156 -7.42 22.11 -7.44
N LYS A 157 -8.03 22.83 -6.49
CA LYS A 157 -7.63 22.76 -5.09
C LYS A 157 -7.80 21.35 -4.50
N LEU A 158 -8.94 20.70 -4.75
CA LEU A 158 -9.24 19.36 -4.24
C LEU A 158 -8.30 18.30 -4.86
N ASN A 159 -7.99 18.42 -6.14
CA ASN A 159 -6.99 17.56 -6.78
C ASN A 159 -5.59 17.75 -6.17
N ASN A 160 -5.21 18.99 -5.83
CA ASN A 160 -3.95 19.26 -5.14
C ASN A 160 -3.95 18.65 -3.72
N ASP A 161 -5.07 18.78 -2.99
CA ASP A 161 -5.23 18.19 -1.66
C ASP A 161 -5.09 16.65 -1.71
N ILE A 162 -5.66 15.99 -2.73
CA ILE A 162 -5.49 14.54 -2.94
C ILE A 162 -4.01 14.21 -3.17
N ARG A 163 -3.32 14.96 -4.04
CA ARG A 163 -1.91 14.71 -4.33
C ARG A 163 -1.03 14.85 -3.08
N GLU A 164 -1.30 15.85 -2.25
CA GLU A 164 -0.62 16.01 -0.97
C GLU A 164 -0.90 14.83 -0.02
N LEU A 165 -2.14 14.35 0.02
CA LEU A 165 -2.52 13.21 0.84
C LEU A 165 -1.88 11.89 0.34
N GLU A 166 -1.72 11.71 -0.98
CA GLU A 166 -0.99 10.57 -1.55
C GLU A 166 0.48 10.55 -1.09
N LEU A 167 1.14 11.70 -1.10
CA LEU A 167 2.53 11.81 -0.61
C LEU A 167 2.62 11.52 0.89
N LYS A 168 1.65 12.00 1.69
CA LYS A 168 1.57 11.71 3.12
C LYS A 168 1.30 10.22 3.39
N GLU A 169 0.44 9.60 2.58
CA GLU A 169 0.16 8.15 2.65
C GLU A 169 1.43 7.34 2.41
N GLN A 170 2.18 7.67 1.35
CA GLN A 170 3.43 6.99 1.04
C GLN A 170 4.47 7.15 2.16
N ALA A 171 4.64 8.36 2.69
CA ALA A 171 5.55 8.63 3.80
C ALA A 171 5.14 7.85 5.07
N GLU A 172 3.85 7.75 5.37
CA GLU A 172 3.35 6.99 6.52
C GLU A 172 3.58 5.48 6.35
N ILE A 173 3.39 4.95 5.14
CA ILE A 173 3.70 3.55 4.82
C ILE A 173 5.19 3.25 5.08
N GLU A 174 6.08 4.13 4.67
CA GLU A 174 7.52 3.99 4.94
C GLU A 174 7.82 3.96 6.45
N VAL A 175 7.16 4.80 7.25
CA VAL A 175 7.28 4.80 8.72
C VAL A 175 6.79 3.48 9.31
N ILE A 176 5.66 2.94 8.84
CA ILE A 176 5.13 1.65 9.29
C ILE A 176 6.11 0.52 9.00
N LEU A 177 6.62 0.44 7.76
CA LEU A 177 7.57 -0.60 7.36
C LEU A 177 8.89 -0.49 8.13
N ALA A 178 9.39 0.73 8.37
CA ALA A 178 10.57 0.96 9.18
C ALA A 178 10.36 0.49 10.64
N SER A 179 9.23 0.80 11.25
CA SER A 179 8.91 0.37 12.61
C SER A 179 8.79 -1.17 12.73
N LEU A 180 8.20 -1.83 11.73
CA LEU A 180 8.16 -3.30 11.69
C LEU A 180 9.56 -3.90 11.50
N SER A 181 10.40 -3.26 10.68
CA SER A 181 11.78 -3.68 10.45
C SER A 181 12.63 -3.54 11.72
N GLU A 182 12.47 -2.47 12.48
CA GLU A 182 13.13 -2.29 13.79
C GLU A 182 12.75 -3.40 14.76
N LYS A 183 11.46 -3.74 14.86
CA LYS A 183 11.00 -4.87 15.68
C LYS A 183 11.58 -6.21 15.22
N ALA A 184 11.65 -6.44 13.91
CA ALA A 184 12.25 -7.64 13.36
C ALA A 184 13.78 -7.70 13.62
N ALA A 185 14.46 -6.55 13.62
CA ALA A 185 15.89 -6.45 13.88
C ALA A 185 16.26 -6.90 15.29
N GLU A 186 15.38 -6.73 16.28
CA GLU A 186 15.57 -7.22 17.65
C GLU A 186 15.64 -8.75 17.73
N HIS A 187 15.15 -9.46 16.71
CA HIS A 187 15.03 -10.92 16.68
C HIS A 187 15.88 -11.60 15.60
N THR A 188 16.87 -10.91 15.02
CA THR A 188 17.64 -11.41 13.86
C THR A 188 18.34 -12.74 14.11
N ASP A 189 18.85 -13.00 15.32
CA ASP A 189 19.54 -14.26 15.63
C ASP A 189 18.53 -15.42 15.77
N MET A 190 17.34 -15.16 16.33
CA MET A 190 16.24 -16.11 16.39
C MET A 190 15.72 -16.46 14.99
N LEU A 191 15.49 -15.45 14.15
CA LEU A 191 15.04 -15.62 12.78
C LEU A 191 16.05 -16.44 11.95
N LEU A 192 17.34 -16.24 12.15
CA LEU A 192 18.37 -17.01 11.48
C LEU A 192 18.39 -18.46 11.97
N SER A 193 18.31 -18.68 13.27
CA SER A 193 18.21 -20.01 13.88
C SER A 193 16.99 -20.79 13.36
N ASP A 194 15.81 -20.16 13.37
CA ASP A 194 14.59 -20.77 12.84
C ASP A 194 14.73 -21.14 11.37
N TYR A 195 15.30 -20.24 10.56
CA TYR A 195 15.56 -20.51 9.15
C TYR A 195 16.47 -21.73 8.94
N GLU A 196 17.55 -21.83 9.71
CA GLU A 196 18.50 -22.95 9.61
C GLU A 196 17.84 -24.28 10.03
N VAL A 197 17.11 -24.30 11.13
CA VAL A 197 16.37 -25.48 11.61
C VAL A 197 15.34 -25.93 10.58
N LEU A 198 14.51 -25.01 10.07
CA LEU A 198 13.46 -25.32 9.12
C LEU A 198 14.04 -25.83 7.79
N THR A 199 15.13 -25.23 7.31
CA THR A 199 15.83 -25.70 6.10
C THR A 199 16.40 -27.10 6.30
N HIS A 200 16.92 -27.42 7.48
CA HIS A 200 17.43 -28.75 7.80
C HIS A 200 16.33 -29.82 7.85
N LEU A 201 15.17 -29.47 8.41
CA LEU A 201 14.00 -30.34 8.45
C LEU A 201 13.40 -30.62 7.08
N ASP A 202 13.47 -29.68 6.15
CA ASP A 202 13.01 -29.84 4.75
C ASP A 202 13.92 -30.80 3.94
N CYS A 203 15.12 -31.07 4.43
CA CYS A 203 16.09 -31.99 3.82
C CYS A 203 16.02 -33.44 4.34
N ILE A 204 15.18 -33.72 5.34
CA ILE A 204 15.01 -35.06 5.95
C ILE A 204 13.74 -35.71 5.44
#